data_5c498a53f03eaddd17e7573347ca8c18
#
_entry.id   5c498a53f03eaddd17e7573347ca8c18
#
_cell.length_a   1.000
_cell.length_b   1.000
_cell.length_c   1.000
_cell.angle_alpha   90.00
_cell.angle_beta   90.00
_cell.angle_gamma   90.00
#
_symmetry.space_group_name_H-M   'P 1'
#
loop_
_entity.id
_entity.type
_entity.pdbx_description
1 polymer ?
#
loop_
_entity_poly.entity_id
_entity_poly.type
_entity_poly.pdbx_seq_one_letter_code
_entity_poly.pdbx_strand_id
1 'polypeptide(L)'
;MRKWTKGFLIFGVVTSIIGFSMMIIGIQTDGVRSLLAMSQNPVFESRMDELVFDQDIENLNISLTQHSLVITESNDDKIHLQYHPTISEKENLQHSIKEKSLEITDTKSTTRRSIGSSIEGILYIASGISSRNDEVVLSLPRGRELKNLTAQVNHRILSIANAKVSNAKILSNGYLLRITDSEIKNSQLTTTGIVNVFETSLTDSRIQADHEHISAEDIQVHGKVELESKKDMVIKLAKK
;
A
#
# COMPACT_ATOMS: atom_id res chain seq x y z
N MET A 1 32.29 21.57 -38.64
CA MET A 1 30.95 21.11 -38.21
C MET A 1 30.08 20.95 -39.45
N ARG A 2 29.46 19.76 -39.61
CA ARG A 2 28.57 19.48 -40.75
C ARG A 2 27.36 20.41 -40.71
N LYS A 3 26.87 20.89 -41.87
CA LYS A 3 25.74 21.83 -41.97
C LYS A 3 24.49 21.33 -41.19
N TRP A 4 24.28 20.04 -41.13
CA TRP A 4 23.20 19.38 -40.37
C TRP A 4 23.32 19.58 -38.84
N THR A 5 24.51 19.54 -38.27
CA THR A 5 24.72 19.71 -36.81
C THR A 5 24.36 21.15 -36.39
N LYS A 6 24.62 22.15 -37.24
CA LYS A 6 24.20 23.54 -36.99
C LYS A 6 22.67 23.68 -37.01
N GLY A 7 22.00 23.00 -37.95
CA GLY A 7 20.54 23.01 -38.05
C GLY A 7 19.86 22.39 -36.77
N PHE A 8 20.33 21.25 -36.31
CA PHE A 8 19.84 20.64 -35.10
C PHE A 8 20.09 21.49 -33.85
N LEU A 9 21.25 22.14 -33.76
CA LEU A 9 21.56 23.00 -32.62
C LEU A 9 20.65 24.24 -32.60
N ILE A 10 20.41 24.87 -33.75
CA ILE A 10 19.49 26.03 -33.88
C ILE A 10 18.06 25.58 -33.52
N PHE A 11 17.59 24.44 -34.02
CA PHE A 11 16.28 23.91 -33.72
C PHE A 11 16.13 23.62 -32.20
N GLY A 12 17.13 23.01 -31.58
CA GLY A 12 17.12 22.76 -30.14
C GLY A 12 17.07 24.02 -29.28
N VAL A 13 17.81 25.07 -29.68
CA VAL A 13 17.78 26.37 -28.99
C VAL A 13 16.42 27.04 -29.14
N VAL A 14 15.86 27.07 -30.37
CA VAL A 14 14.55 27.69 -30.62
C VAL A 14 13.43 26.97 -29.84
N THR A 15 13.40 25.64 -29.83
CA THR A 15 12.40 24.89 -29.07
C THR A 15 12.55 25.07 -27.55
N SER A 16 13.77 25.20 -27.06
CA SER A 16 14.02 25.49 -25.63
C SER A 16 13.53 26.89 -25.24
N ILE A 17 13.75 27.91 -26.12
CA ILE A 17 13.26 29.27 -25.85
C ILE A 17 11.73 29.29 -25.84
N ILE A 18 11.08 28.63 -26.81
CA ILE A 18 9.62 28.54 -26.86
C ILE A 18 9.07 27.83 -25.61
N GLY A 19 9.65 26.71 -25.23
CA GLY A 19 9.25 25.97 -24.04
C GLY A 19 9.39 26.79 -22.75
N PHE A 20 10.50 27.53 -22.63
CA PHE A 20 10.74 28.40 -21.47
C PHE A 20 9.78 29.60 -21.45
N SER A 21 9.49 30.20 -22.61
CA SER A 21 8.51 31.28 -22.74
C SER A 21 7.10 30.83 -22.37
N MET A 22 6.67 29.64 -22.81
CA MET A 22 5.39 29.06 -22.43
C MET A 22 5.33 28.77 -20.92
N MET A 23 6.40 28.30 -20.31
CA MET A 23 6.50 28.10 -18.88
C MET A 23 6.31 29.41 -18.08
N ILE A 24 6.96 30.50 -18.50
CA ILE A 24 6.81 31.82 -17.89
C ILE A 24 5.37 32.33 -18.02
N ILE A 25 4.76 32.20 -19.20
CA ILE A 25 3.38 32.60 -19.45
C ILE A 25 2.44 31.74 -18.54
N GLY A 26 2.65 30.43 -18.45
CA GLY A 26 1.89 29.56 -17.59
C GLY A 26 1.96 29.97 -16.11
N ILE A 27 3.12 30.42 -15.63
CA ILE A 27 3.30 30.94 -14.28
C ILE A 27 2.59 32.28 -14.10
N GLN A 28 2.68 33.21 -15.05
CA GLN A 28 2.06 34.53 -14.98
C GLN A 28 0.54 34.51 -15.13
N THR A 29 -0.02 33.54 -15.85
CA THR A 29 -1.48 33.39 -16.06
C THR A 29 -2.17 32.56 -14.96
N ASP A 30 -1.61 32.54 -13.76
CA ASP A 30 -2.13 31.73 -12.63
C ASP A 30 -2.26 30.21 -12.93
N GLY A 31 -1.56 29.71 -13.94
CA GLY A 31 -1.56 28.28 -14.29
C GLY A 31 -1.12 27.39 -13.13
N VAL A 32 -0.12 27.85 -12.35
CA VAL A 32 0.32 27.14 -11.15
C VAL A 32 -0.74 27.20 -10.06
N ARG A 33 -1.42 28.34 -9.89
CA ARG A 33 -2.55 28.49 -8.94
C ARG A 33 -3.74 27.66 -9.35
N SER A 34 -4.04 27.60 -10.65
CA SER A 34 -5.09 26.72 -11.18
C SER A 34 -4.79 25.24 -10.96
N LEU A 35 -3.54 24.82 -11.13
CA LEU A 35 -3.10 23.45 -10.81
C LEU A 35 -3.17 23.16 -9.32
N LEU A 36 -2.73 24.10 -8.48
CA LEU A 36 -2.85 24.00 -7.02
C LEU A 36 -4.31 24.01 -6.57
N ALA A 37 -5.16 24.86 -7.15
CA ALA A 37 -6.59 24.88 -6.87
C ALA A 37 -7.29 23.60 -7.33
N MET A 38 -6.86 22.99 -8.45
CA MET A 38 -7.32 21.64 -8.86
C MET A 38 -6.86 20.58 -7.88
N SER A 39 -5.66 20.67 -7.32
CA SER A 39 -5.17 19.74 -6.28
C SER A 39 -5.84 19.94 -4.91
N GLN A 40 -6.38 21.15 -4.66
CA GLN A 40 -7.12 21.49 -3.43
C GLN A 40 -8.64 21.38 -3.61
N ASN A 41 -9.12 21.11 -4.83
CA ASN A 41 -10.55 21.02 -5.09
C ASN A 41 -11.08 19.69 -4.51
N PRO A 42 -12.10 19.72 -3.63
CA PRO A 42 -12.67 18.51 -3.01
C PRO A 42 -13.29 17.51 -4.01
N VAL A 43 -13.34 17.85 -5.31
CA VAL A 43 -13.69 16.89 -6.38
C VAL A 43 -12.71 15.70 -6.45
N PHE A 44 -11.49 15.88 -5.91
CA PHE A 44 -10.50 14.81 -5.71
C PHE A 44 -10.40 14.36 -4.25
N GLU A 45 -11.28 14.77 -3.35
CA GLU A 45 -11.52 13.98 -2.15
C GLU A 45 -11.99 12.60 -2.63
N SER A 46 -11.02 11.73 -2.72
CA SER A 46 -11.24 10.33 -3.05
C SER A 46 -12.13 9.76 -1.95
N ARG A 47 -13.44 9.78 -2.20
CA ARG A 47 -14.43 9.22 -1.29
C ARG A 47 -14.11 7.75 -1.14
N MET A 48 -13.64 7.37 0.03
CA MET A 48 -13.50 5.97 0.36
C MET A 48 -14.91 5.39 0.51
N ASP A 49 -15.18 4.32 -0.20
CA ASP A 49 -16.35 3.50 0.09
C ASP A 49 -16.04 2.70 1.35
N GLU A 50 -16.99 2.62 2.24
CA GLU A 50 -16.88 1.91 3.50
C GLU A 50 -17.99 0.86 3.61
N LEU A 51 -17.57 -0.34 4.00
CA LEU A 51 -18.44 -1.43 4.37
C LEU A 51 -18.22 -1.74 5.85
N VAL A 52 -19.31 -1.79 6.61
CA VAL A 52 -19.27 -2.08 8.04
C VAL A 52 -19.90 -3.45 8.29
N PHE A 53 -19.20 -4.29 9.03
CA PHE A 53 -19.65 -5.63 9.37
C PHE A 53 -19.92 -5.72 10.89
N ASP A 54 -21.15 -6.00 11.24
CA ASP A 54 -21.60 -6.23 12.63
C ASP A 54 -21.41 -7.70 13.08
N GLN A 55 -20.85 -8.54 12.21
CA GLN A 55 -20.72 -9.96 12.46
C GLN A 55 -19.43 -10.30 13.21
N ASP A 56 -19.47 -11.35 14.01
CA ASP A 56 -18.32 -11.92 14.69
C ASP A 56 -17.45 -12.69 13.69
N ILE A 57 -16.40 -12.03 13.15
CA ILE A 57 -15.46 -12.62 12.20
C ILE A 57 -14.23 -13.10 12.97
N GLU A 58 -13.90 -14.36 12.84
CA GLU A 58 -12.75 -15.01 13.46
C GLU A 58 -11.67 -15.36 12.41
N ASN A 59 -12.08 -15.56 11.15
CA ASN A 59 -11.22 -15.97 10.06
C ASN A 59 -11.24 -14.91 8.96
N LEU A 60 -10.06 -14.57 8.46
CA LEU A 60 -9.89 -13.59 7.40
C LEU A 60 -9.07 -14.21 6.27
N ASN A 61 -9.66 -14.26 5.06
CA ASN A 61 -9.01 -14.74 3.86
C ASN A 61 -8.92 -13.59 2.84
N ILE A 62 -7.71 -13.16 2.52
CA ILE A 62 -7.48 -12.03 1.63
C ILE A 62 -6.58 -12.44 0.47
N SER A 63 -6.99 -12.12 -0.76
CA SER A 63 -6.19 -12.31 -1.95
C SER A 63 -6.24 -11.07 -2.83
N LEU A 64 -5.18 -10.25 -2.77
CA LEU A 64 -5.07 -9.00 -3.51
C LEU A 64 -3.90 -9.04 -4.48
N THR A 65 -4.16 -8.65 -5.74
CA THR A 65 -3.16 -8.58 -6.80
C THR A 65 -2.85 -7.15 -7.24
N GLN A 66 -3.77 -6.22 -7.00
CA GLN A 66 -3.66 -4.84 -7.49
C GLN A 66 -3.60 -3.82 -6.35
N HIS A 67 -4.07 -4.18 -5.16
CA HIS A 67 -4.20 -3.28 -4.04
C HIS A 67 -3.20 -3.57 -2.93
N SER A 68 -2.77 -2.52 -2.25
CA SER A 68 -2.10 -2.63 -0.96
C SER A 68 -3.12 -3.01 0.11
N LEU A 69 -2.67 -3.70 1.15
CA LEU A 69 -3.51 -4.07 2.28
C LEU A 69 -2.98 -3.42 3.56
N VAL A 70 -3.85 -2.74 4.28
CA VAL A 70 -3.60 -2.28 5.64
C VAL A 70 -4.58 -2.95 6.57
N ILE A 71 -4.08 -3.66 7.57
CA ILE A 71 -4.86 -4.21 8.68
C ILE A 71 -4.55 -3.36 9.90
N THR A 72 -5.58 -2.80 10.53
CA THR A 72 -5.41 -1.91 11.70
C THR A 72 -6.52 -2.11 12.71
N GLU A 73 -6.44 -1.41 13.85
CA GLU A 73 -7.50 -1.38 14.85
C GLU A 73 -8.57 -0.35 14.49
N SER A 74 -9.83 -0.68 14.70
CA SER A 74 -10.98 0.23 14.56
C SER A 74 -11.11 1.15 15.77
N ASN A 75 -11.83 2.24 15.61
CA ASN A 75 -12.22 3.11 16.72
C ASN A 75 -13.43 2.59 17.51
N ASP A 76 -14.11 1.58 17.01
CA ASP A 76 -15.28 0.96 17.60
C ASP A 76 -15.15 -0.59 17.67
N ASP A 77 -16.24 -1.28 17.93
CA ASP A 77 -16.33 -2.73 18.06
C ASP A 77 -16.70 -3.45 16.77
N LYS A 78 -16.68 -2.74 15.62
CA LYS A 78 -17.03 -3.27 14.32
C LYS A 78 -15.82 -3.46 13.40
N ILE A 79 -16.02 -4.26 12.37
CA ILE A 79 -15.05 -4.41 11.29
C ILE A 79 -15.42 -3.44 10.18
N HIS A 80 -14.45 -2.63 9.74
CA HIS A 80 -14.60 -1.70 8.65
C HIS A 80 -13.68 -2.09 7.50
N LEU A 81 -14.24 -2.18 6.30
CA LEU A 81 -13.49 -2.36 5.05
C LEU A 81 -13.63 -1.09 4.24
N GLN A 82 -12.54 -0.36 4.11
CA GLN A 82 -12.47 0.90 3.37
C GLN A 82 -11.61 0.72 2.12
N TYR A 83 -12.04 1.26 1.00
CA TYR A 83 -11.31 1.23 -0.26
C TYR A 83 -11.73 2.38 -1.16
N HIS A 84 -10.85 2.77 -2.09
CA HIS A 84 -11.15 3.77 -3.09
C HIS A 84 -11.72 3.11 -4.35
N PRO A 85 -12.99 3.31 -4.67
CA PRO A 85 -13.50 2.88 -5.95
C PRO A 85 -12.92 3.80 -7.03
N THR A 86 -12.08 3.30 -7.91
CA THR A 86 -11.81 4.00 -9.16
C THR A 86 -13.08 4.03 -10.00
N ILE A 87 -13.32 5.13 -10.72
CA ILE A 87 -14.59 5.41 -11.44
C ILE A 87 -14.99 4.27 -12.40
N SER A 88 -14.06 3.41 -12.79
CA SER A 88 -14.29 2.26 -13.66
C SER A 88 -14.33 0.90 -12.96
N GLU A 89 -14.18 0.83 -11.64
CA GLU A 89 -13.75 -0.40 -10.95
C GLU A 89 -14.59 -0.77 -9.73
N LYS A 90 -15.85 -0.32 -9.65
CA LYS A 90 -16.78 -0.74 -8.57
C LYS A 90 -16.94 -2.26 -8.42
N GLU A 91 -16.46 -3.01 -9.42
CA GLU A 91 -16.58 -4.47 -9.47
C GLU A 91 -15.26 -5.21 -9.16
N ASN A 92 -14.15 -4.49 -8.92
CA ASN A 92 -12.84 -5.14 -8.79
C ASN A 92 -12.56 -5.71 -7.41
N LEU A 93 -13.12 -5.15 -6.36
CA LEU A 93 -13.02 -5.68 -5.00
C LEU A 93 -14.30 -6.45 -4.66
N GLN A 94 -14.16 -7.75 -4.45
CA GLN A 94 -15.24 -8.62 -4.04
C GLN A 94 -15.05 -9.03 -2.58
N HIS A 95 -16.13 -9.09 -1.84
CA HIS A 95 -16.14 -9.61 -0.49
C HIS A 95 -17.28 -10.59 -0.29
N SER A 96 -17.08 -11.57 0.56
CA SER A 96 -18.11 -12.50 0.97
C SER A 96 -17.95 -12.87 2.44
N ILE A 97 -19.06 -13.05 3.13
CA ILE A 97 -19.06 -13.54 4.51
C ILE A 97 -19.80 -14.87 4.52
N LYS A 98 -19.12 -15.88 5.07
CA LYS A 98 -19.71 -17.19 5.31
C LYS A 98 -19.38 -17.60 6.74
N GLU A 99 -20.43 -17.84 7.54
CA GLU A 99 -20.29 -18.12 8.97
C GLU A 99 -19.49 -17.00 9.67
N LYS A 100 -18.28 -17.32 10.18
CA LYS A 100 -17.37 -16.40 10.85
C LYS A 100 -16.12 -16.07 9.99
N SER A 101 -16.21 -16.26 8.69
CA SER A 101 -15.11 -16.04 7.76
C SER A 101 -15.44 -14.90 6.80
N LEU A 102 -14.58 -13.90 6.74
CA LEU A 102 -14.61 -12.83 5.74
C LEU A 102 -13.57 -13.14 4.66
N GLU A 103 -14.02 -13.20 3.42
CA GLU A 103 -13.19 -13.35 2.25
C GLU A 103 -13.15 -12.04 1.46
N ILE A 104 -11.96 -11.58 1.10
CA ILE A 104 -11.75 -10.36 0.31
C ILE A 104 -10.83 -10.71 -0.86
N THR A 105 -11.28 -10.44 -2.08
CA THR A 105 -10.52 -10.70 -3.29
C THR A 105 -10.61 -9.54 -4.25
N ASP A 106 -9.55 -9.28 -5.00
CA ASP A 106 -9.61 -8.39 -6.15
C ASP A 106 -9.57 -9.20 -7.46
N THR A 107 -10.35 -8.76 -8.43
CA THR A 107 -10.32 -9.34 -9.77
C THR A 107 -9.24 -8.66 -10.60
N LYS A 108 -8.49 -9.43 -11.39
CA LYS A 108 -7.51 -8.86 -12.31
C LYS A 108 -8.22 -7.94 -13.31
N SER A 109 -7.99 -6.65 -13.21
CA SER A 109 -8.38 -5.73 -14.29
C SER A 109 -7.58 -6.10 -15.54
N THR A 110 -8.29 -6.45 -16.61
CA THR A 110 -7.68 -6.66 -17.93
C THR A 110 -7.30 -5.34 -18.59
N THR A 111 -7.73 -4.23 -18.03
CA THR A 111 -7.46 -2.89 -18.54
C THR A 111 -6.19 -2.33 -17.90
N ARG A 112 -5.05 -2.68 -18.48
CA ARG A 112 -3.80 -1.97 -18.24
C ARG A 112 -3.96 -0.53 -18.78
N ARG A 113 -4.46 0.39 -17.96
CA ARG A 113 -4.33 1.81 -18.28
C ARG A 113 -2.85 2.14 -18.31
N SER A 114 -2.34 2.39 -19.51
CA SER A 114 -1.03 3.01 -19.71
C SER A 114 -1.11 4.45 -19.19
N ILE A 115 -0.86 4.63 -17.90
CA ILE A 115 -0.84 5.94 -17.22
C ILE A 115 0.31 6.82 -17.77
N GLY A 116 1.21 6.23 -18.54
CA GLY A 116 2.48 6.87 -18.90
C GLY A 116 2.45 7.92 -20.00
N SER A 117 1.33 8.16 -20.70
CA SER A 117 1.31 9.03 -21.89
C SER A 117 0.29 10.16 -21.88
N SER A 118 -0.55 10.28 -20.85
CA SER A 118 -1.50 11.37 -20.74
C SER A 118 -1.03 12.44 -19.75
N ILE A 119 -1.37 13.69 -20.02
CA ILE A 119 -1.14 14.83 -19.09
C ILE A 119 -1.77 14.52 -17.72
N GLU A 120 -2.91 13.83 -17.71
CA GLU A 120 -3.56 13.35 -16.49
C GLU A 120 -2.68 12.39 -15.67
N GLY A 121 -1.96 11.47 -16.31
CA GLY A 121 -1.02 10.57 -15.64
C GLY A 121 0.15 11.30 -15.00
N ILE A 122 0.67 12.34 -15.66
CA ILE A 122 1.76 13.16 -15.12
C ILE A 122 1.26 13.99 -13.92
N LEU A 123 0.08 14.59 -14.01
CA LEU A 123 -0.55 15.33 -12.91
C LEU A 123 -0.86 14.43 -11.72
N TYR A 124 -1.33 13.20 -11.98
CA TYR A 124 -1.59 12.17 -10.96
C TYR A 124 -0.32 11.80 -10.20
N ILE A 125 0.80 11.57 -10.91
CA ILE A 125 2.10 11.28 -10.28
C ILE A 125 2.62 12.52 -9.52
N ALA A 126 2.50 13.70 -10.07
CA ALA A 126 2.97 14.94 -9.47
C ALA A 126 2.19 15.35 -8.21
N SER A 127 0.91 14.97 -8.11
CA SER A 127 0.07 15.26 -6.94
C SER A 127 0.34 14.35 -5.73
N GLY A 128 1.15 13.30 -5.88
CA GLY A 128 1.41 12.35 -4.80
C GLY A 128 0.18 11.48 -4.41
N ILE A 129 -0.93 11.63 -5.13
CA ILE A 129 -2.20 10.94 -4.85
C ILE A 129 -2.13 9.44 -5.25
N SER A 130 -1.13 9.08 -6.08
CA SER A 130 -1.02 7.74 -6.65
C SER A 130 -0.87 6.59 -5.64
N SER A 131 -0.42 6.89 -4.41
CA SER A 131 -0.16 5.85 -3.43
C SER A 131 -1.36 5.51 -2.52
N ARG A 132 -2.37 6.38 -2.44
CA ARG A 132 -3.53 6.16 -1.56
C ARG A 132 -4.73 5.49 -2.25
N ASN A 133 -4.85 5.64 -3.58
CA ASN A 133 -6.02 5.12 -4.31
C ASN A 133 -5.99 3.60 -4.52
N ASP A 134 -4.84 2.97 -4.25
CA ASP A 134 -4.65 1.53 -4.43
C ASP A 134 -4.63 0.79 -3.06
N GLU A 135 -5.22 1.38 -2.03
CA GLU A 135 -5.16 0.85 -0.67
C GLU A 135 -6.52 0.31 -0.22
N VAL A 136 -6.52 -0.90 0.30
CA VAL A 136 -7.63 -1.52 1.02
C VAL A 136 -7.30 -1.50 2.49
N VAL A 137 -8.10 -0.82 3.29
CA VAL A 137 -7.94 -0.73 4.74
C VAL A 137 -8.99 -1.59 5.43
N LEU A 138 -8.54 -2.55 6.21
CA LEU A 138 -9.38 -3.39 7.06
C LEU A 138 -9.13 -3.03 8.52
N SER A 139 -10.11 -2.42 9.16
CA SER A 139 -10.04 -2.08 10.58
C SER A 139 -10.76 -3.15 11.41
N LEU A 140 -10.04 -3.74 12.36
CA LEU A 140 -10.54 -4.77 13.25
C LEU A 140 -11.07 -4.17 14.54
N PRO A 141 -12.06 -4.77 15.20
CA PRO A 141 -12.58 -4.29 16.48
C PRO A 141 -11.49 -4.09 17.52
N ARG A 142 -11.59 -3.00 18.26
CA ARG A 142 -10.59 -2.61 19.25
C ARG A 142 -10.29 -3.72 20.27
N GLY A 143 -9.00 -3.99 20.48
CA GLY A 143 -8.50 -4.96 21.45
C GLY A 143 -8.84 -6.42 21.11
N ARG A 144 -9.51 -6.67 19.99
CA ARG A 144 -9.91 -8.01 19.57
C ARG A 144 -8.78 -8.71 18.83
N GLU A 145 -8.60 -9.98 19.13
CA GLU A 145 -7.65 -10.85 18.44
C GLU A 145 -8.29 -11.47 17.20
N LEU A 146 -7.66 -11.31 16.05
CA LEU A 146 -7.97 -12.06 14.83
C LEU A 146 -7.34 -13.46 14.94
N LYS A 147 -8.15 -14.50 15.02
CA LYS A 147 -7.70 -15.87 15.31
C LYS A 147 -6.97 -16.52 14.14
N ASN A 148 -7.43 -16.28 12.92
CA ASN A 148 -6.84 -16.88 11.74
C ASN A 148 -6.80 -15.84 10.60
N LEU A 149 -5.61 -15.61 10.06
CA LEU A 149 -5.38 -14.73 8.93
C LEU A 149 -4.68 -15.51 7.82
N THR A 150 -5.30 -15.59 6.66
CA THR A 150 -4.62 -15.99 5.43
C THR A 150 -4.62 -14.80 4.48
N ALA A 151 -3.44 -14.31 4.13
CA ALA A 151 -3.32 -13.16 3.24
C ALA A 151 -2.30 -13.42 2.13
N GLN A 152 -2.72 -13.20 0.89
CA GLN A 152 -1.85 -13.16 -0.27
C GLN A 152 -1.93 -11.78 -0.91
N VAL A 153 -0.82 -11.04 -0.92
CA VAL A 153 -0.74 -9.70 -1.53
C VAL A 153 0.40 -9.67 -2.54
N ASN A 154 0.07 -9.37 -3.80
CA ASN A 154 1.05 -9.38 -4.89
C ASN A 154 1.39 -7.96 -5.34
N HIS A 155 2.68 -7.68 -5.55
CA HIS A 155 3.21 -6.44 -6.13
C HIS A 155 2.92 -5.14 -5.37
N ARG A 156 2.43 -5.21 -4.12
CA ARG A 156 2.01 -4.05 -3.32
C ARG A 156 2.54 -4.11 -1.89
N ILE A 157 2.09 -3.20 -1.06
CA ILE A 157 2.43 -3.14 0.36
C ILE A 157 1.42 -3.97 1.15
N LEU A 158 1.93 -4.71 2.14
CA LEU A 158 1.13 -5.26 3.21
C LEU A 158 1.57 -4.62 4.53
N SER A 159 0.64 -3.99 5.22
CA SER A 159 0.87 -3.38 6.53
C SER A 159 -0.09 -3.96 7.58
N ILE A 160 0.45 -4.29 8.74
CA ILE A 160 -0.31 -4.67 9.95
C ILE A 160 0.08 -3.68 11.04
N ALA A 161 -0.88 -2.93 11.55
CA ALA A 161 -0.64 -1.90 12.54
C ALA A 161 -1.69 -1.93 13.66
N ASN A 162 -1.25 -1.81 14.91
CA ASN A 162 -2.13 -1.82 16.09
C ASN A 162 -3.08 -3.04 16.10
N ALA A 163 -2.60 -4.22 15.72
CA ALA A 163 -3.45 -5.40 15.58
C ALA A 163 -2.92 -6.58 16.39
N LYS A 164 -3.86 -7.42 16.86
CA LYS A 164 -3.55 -8.71 17.50
C LYS A 164 -3.95 -9.82 16.55
N VAL A 165 -2.98 -10.61 16.12
CA VAL A 165 -3.19 -11.65 15.12
C VAL A 165 -2.55 -12.96 15.58
N SER A 166 -3.34 -14.03 15.54
CA SER A 166 -2.86 -15.39 15.79
C SER A 166 -3.03 -16.26 14.54
N ASN A 167 -2.18 -17.26 14.40
CA ASN A 167 -2.19 -18.22 13.31
C ASN A 167 -2.24 -17.55 11.90
N ALA A 168 -1.43 -16.50 11.71
CA ALA A 168 -1.36 -15.87 10.42
C ALA A 168 -0.50 -16.69 9.44
N LYS A 169 -1.00 -16.85 8.22
CA LYS A 169 -0.24 -17.33 7.08
C LYS A 169 -0.25 -16.26 6.00
N ILE A 170 0.86 -15.57 5.88
CA ILE A 170 0.99 -14.43 4.94
C ILE A 170 2.00 -14.77 3.86
N LEU A 171 1.60 -14.57 2.62
CA LEU A 171 2.47 -14.61 1.45
C LEU A 171 2.38 -13.26 0.73
N SER A 172 3.45 -12.49 0.77
CA SER A 172 3.55 -11.22 0.07
C SER A 172 4.62 -11.28 -1.01
N ASN A 173 4.21 -11.17 -2.27
CA ASN A 173 5.13 -10.96 -3.39
C ASN A 173 5.31 -9.46 -3.69
N GLY A 174 5.01 -8.61 -2.72
CA GLY A 174 5.16 -7.16 -2.76
C GLY A 174 6.56 -6.71 -2.34
N TYR A 175 6.80 -5.43 -2.46
CA TYR A 175 8.09 -4.85 -2.10
C TYR A 175 8.25 -4.53 -0.61
N LEU A 176 7.17 -4.52 0.18
CA LEU A 176 7.21 -4.19 1.60
C LEU A 176 6.15 -4.94 2.41
N LEU A 177 6.61 -5.62 3.46
CA LEU A 177 5.81 -6.09 4.58
C LEU A 177 6.16 -5.22 5.81
N ARG A 178 5.18 -4.51 6.36
CA ARG A 178 5.34 -3.68 7.55
C ARG A 178 4.47 -4.20 8.68
N ILE A 179 5.04 -4.30 9.88
CA ILE A 179 4.32 -4.67 11.11
C ILE A 179 4.70 -3.67 12.18
N THR A 180 3.73 -2.97 12.76
CA THR A 180 3.96 -1.94 13.78
C THR A 180 2.95 -2.05 14.91
N ASP A 181 3.39 -1.79 16.16
CA ASP A 181 2.52 -1.76 17.35
C ASP A 181 1.58 -2.96 17.47
N SER A 182 2.06 -4.16 17.17
CA SER A 182 1.21 -5.33 16.98
C SER A 182 1.64 -6.53 17.83
N GLU A 183 0.72 -7.45 18.05
CA GLU A 183 0.98 -8.75 18.64
C GLU A 183 0.76 -9.84 17.59
N ILE A 184 1.82 -10.58 17.26
CA ILE A 184 1.78 -11.65 16.25
C ILE A 184 2.15 -12.99 16.90
N LYS A 185 1.24 -13.97 16.84
CA LYS A 185 1.42 -15.27 17.52
C LYS A 185 1.24 -16.44 16.54
N ASN A 186 2.02 -17.49 16.71
CA ASN A 186 1.91 -18.76 15.97
C ASN A 186 1.83 -18.56 14.45
N SER A 187 2.64 -17.66 13.90
CA SER A 187 2.41 -17.13 12.55
C SER A 187 3.60 -17.38 11.64
N GLN A 188 3.30 -17.52 10.34
CA GLN A 188 4.28 -17.64 9.28
C GLN A 188 4.07 -16.54 8.23
N LEU A 189 5.06 -15.66 8.09
CA LEU A 189 5.04 -14.54 7.18
C LEU A 189 6.21 -14.66 6.21
N THR A 190 5.91 -14.75 4.92
CA THR A 190 6.91 -14.84 3.86
C THR A 190 6.71 -13.71 2.87
N THR A 191 7.80 -13.03 2.51
CA THR A 191 7.77 -11.96 1.51
C THR A 191 8.97 -12.03 0.59
N THR A 192 8.83 -11.55 -0.65
CA THR A 192 9.96 -11.31 -1.55
C THR A 192 10.58 -9.93 -1.33
N GLY A 193 9.88 -9.01 -0.67
CA GLY A 193 10.31 -7.64 -0.43
C GLY A 193 10.96 -7.42 0.93
N ILE A 194 11.08 -6.15 1.27
CA ILE A 194 11.61 -5.66 2.54
C ILE A 194 10.64 -5.99 3.68
N VAL A 195 11.18 -6.34 4.84
CA VAL A 195 10.40 -6.51 6.08
C VAL A 195 10.80 -5.43 7.08
N ASN A 196 9.82 -4.69 7.57
CA ASN A 196 9.98 -3.74 8.67
C ASN A 196 9.07 -4.14 9.83
N VAL A 197 9.65 -4.44 10.98
CA VAL A 197 8.94 -4.76 12.22
C VAL A 197 9.33 -3.74 13.26
N PHE A 198 8.37 -3.06 13.85
CA PHE A 198 8.60 -2.02 14.84
C PHE A 198 7.63 -2.11 16.01
N GLU A 199 8.10 -1.94 17.26
CA GLU A 199 7.29 -1.96 18.49
C GLU A 199 6.31 -3.14 18.57
N THR A 200 6.77 -4.34 18.17
CA THR A 200 5.89 -5.50 17.96
C THR A 200 6.31 -6.66 18.87
N SER A 201 5.31 -7.36 19.41
CA SER A 201 5.51 -8.61 20.12
C SER A 201 5.34 -9.80 19.18
N LEU A 202 6.36 -10.65 19.11
CA LEU A 202 6.40 -11.87 18.31
C LEU A 202 6.42 -13.08 19.24
N THR A 203 5.49 -14.02 19.07
CA THR A 203 5.44 -15.26 19.84
C THR A 203 5.34 -16.46 18.90
N ASP A 204 6.25 -17.42 19.02
CA ASP A 204 6.26 -18.67 18.25
C ASP A 204 6.01 -18.45 16.74
N SER A 205 6.73 -17.51 16.15
CA SER A 205 6.45 -17.02 14.80
C SER A 205 7.70 -17.02 13.94
N ARG A 206 7.49 -17.15 12.60
CA ARG A 206 8.53 -17.08 11.60
C ARG A 206 8.27 -15.98 10.61
N ILE A 207 9.28 -15.16 10.33
CA ILE A 207 9.26 -14.12 9.30
C ILE A 207 10.42 -14.35 8.35
N GLN A 208 10.12 -14.44 7.05
CA GLN A 208 11.11 -14.72 6.02
C GLN A 208 11.05 -13.67 4.89
N ALA A 209 12.21 -13.09 4.58
CA ALA A 209 12.42 -12.21 3.43
C ALA A 209 13.29 -12.92 2.39
N ASP A 210 12.71 -13.32 1.25
CA ASP A 210 13.42 -14.17 0.28
C ASP A 210 14.46 -13.43 -0.55
N HIS A 211 14.30 -12.13 -0.79
CA HIS A 211 15.18 -11.37 -1.68
C HIS A 211 15.70 -10.06 -1.09
N GLU A 212 15.12 -9.58 0.00
CA GLU A 212 15.44 -8.29 0.60
C GLU A 212 15.81 -8.44 2.10
N HIS A 213 16.06 -7.33 2.77
CA HIS A 213 16.48 -7.28 4.16
C HIS A 213 15.32 -7.26 5.15
N ILE A 214 15.62 -7.59 6.41
CA ILE A 214 14.72 -7.45 7.55
C ILE A 214 15.29 -6.37 8.48
N SER A 215 14.46 -5.38 8.83
CA SER A 215 14.68 -4.45 9.93
C SER A 215 13.64 -4.71 11.01
N ALA A 216 14.11 -5.09 12.20
CA ALA A 216 13.25 -5.36 13.34
C ALA A 216 13.77 -4.53 14.53
N GLU A 217 13.00 -3.54 14.97
CA GLU A 217 13.39 -2.61 16.01
C GLU A 217 12.33 -2.57 17.12
N ASP A 218 12.78 -2.47 18.38
CA ASP A 218 11.97 -2.44 19.58
C ASP A 218 10.98 -3.62 19.68
N ILE A 219 11.45 -4.82 19.25
CA ILE A 219 10.64 -6.03 19.28
C ILE A 219 10.76 -6.78 20.60
N GLN A 220 9.64 -7.37 21.02
CA GLN A 220 9.58 -8.33 22.11
C GLN A 220 9.45 -9.75 21.54
N VAL A 221 10.24 -10.67 22.04
CA VAL A 221 10.30 -12.04 21.52
C VAL A 221 9.93 -13.01 22.62
N HIS A 222 8.96 -13.89 22.33
CA HIS A 222 8.49 -14.94 23.23
C HIS A 222 8.47 -16.28 22.50
N GLY A 223 8.91 -17.35 23.20
CA GLY A 223 8.97 -18.68 22.60
C GLY A 223 9.98 -18.78 21.45
N LYS A 224 9.62 -19.52 20.41
CA LYS A 224 10.50 -19.73 19.26
C LYS A 224 10.18 -18.73 18.12
N VAL A 225 11.03 -17.73 17.95
CA VAL A 225 10.91 -16.77 16.85
C VAL A 225 12.07 -16.94 15.88
N GLU A 226 11.75 -17.10 14.61
CA GLU A 226 12.71 -17.24 13.51
C GLU A 226 12.57 -16.04 12.55
N LEU A 227 13.68 -15.31 12.36
CA LEU A 227 13.78 -14.25 11.36
C LEU A 227 14.84 -14.68 10.33
N GLU A 228 14.45 -14.80 9.08
CA GLU A 228 15.32 -15.25 8.00
C GLU A 228 15.35 -14.24 6.86
N SER A 229 16.55 -13.87 6.42
CA SER A 229 16.75 -13.02 5.26
C SER A 229 17.91 -13.56 4.42
N LYS A 230 17.82 -13.45 3.11
CA LYS A 230 18.95 -13.71 2.19
C LYS A 230 19.92 -12.54 2.08
N LYS A 231 19.55 -11.38 2.62
CA LYS A 231 20.41 -10.18 2.73
C LYS A 231 20.63 -9.82 4.20
N ASP A 232 20.99 -8.58 4.45
CA ASP A 232 21.29 -8.08 5.78
C ASP A 232 20.08 -8.07 6.70
N MET A 233 20.32 -8.27 7.99
CA MET A 233 19.31 -8.13 9.05
C MET A 233 19.78 -7.14 10.11
N VAL A 234 18.88 -6.25 10.51
CA VAL A 234 19.08 -5.37 11.66
C VAL A 234 18.02 -5.74 12.70
N ILE A 235 18.46 -6.19 13.87
CA ILE A 235 17.57 -6.60 14.95
C ILE A 235 17.94 -5.82 16.20
N LYS A 236 16.97 -5.09 16.75
CA LYS A 236 17.07 -4.41 18.05
C LYS A 236 15.90 -4.86 18.94
N LEU A 237 16.23 -5.50 20.02
CA LEU A 237 15.23 -5.92 21.01
C LEU A 237 14.80 -4.72 21.87
N ALA A 238 13.53 -4.72 22.28
CA ALA A 238 13.03 -3.76 23.24
C ALA A 238 13.81 -3.87 24.57
N LYS A 239 14.13 -2.73 25.16
CA LYS A 239 14.73 -2.72 26.50
C LYS A 239 13.65 -3.13 27.51
N LYS A 240 14.01 -4.08 28.38
CA LYS A 240 13.17 -4.46 29.53
C LYS A 240 13.07 -3.33 30.54
#